data_721940f91826c775d110b6ba35b50932
#
_entry.id   721940f91826c775d110b6ba35b50932
#
_cell.length_a   1.000
_cell.length_b   1.000
_cell.length_c   1.000
_cell.angle_alpha   90.00
_cell.angle_beta   90.00
_cell.angle_gamma   90.00
#
_symmetry.space_group_name_H-M   'P 1'
#
loop_
_entity.id
_entity.type
_entity.pdbx_description
1 polymer ?
#
loop_
_entity_poly.entity_id
_entity_poly.type
_entity_poly.pdbx_seq_one_letter_code
_entity_poly.pdbx_strand_id
1 'polypeptide(L)'
;TRCALVTGVQTCALPILTDLGVTAIELMPVHQFVNDTSLQDKGLSNYWGYNTIGFFAPHNGYATYGQNGHQVNEFKTMVKNLHEAGIEVILDVVYNHTAEGNHMGPTLSFRGIDNASYYRLVDGDQAHYFDTTGTGNSLLMRSHAVLQLIMDSLRYWVTEMHVDGFRFDLASTLARQFHEVDKLSTFFELIAQDPVLSGVKLIAEPWDVGDGGYNVGEFPALWSEWNGKYRDTMRDFWRGEPSTLGEFAARISGSADLYQHSGRAPMASINFITAHDGFTLNDLVSYNNKHNEANGEGNADGESNNRSWNCGEEGPSEDPEVLSLRSRQIKNFLTTMFFSQGVPMICHGDEMGR
;
A
#
# COMPACT_ATOMS: atom_id res chain seq x y z
N THR A 1 17.47 -8.41 12.36
CA THR A 1 17.02 -9.74 12.79
C THR A 1 15.73 -10.02 12.05
N ARG A 2 15.72 -10.97 11.09
CA ARG A 2 14.50 -11.42 10.43
C ARG A 2 13.63 -12.11 11.49
N CYS A 3 12.59 -11.44 11.96
CA CYS A 3 11.53 -12.13 12.68
C CYS A 3 10.78 -12.99 11.66
N ALA A 4 10.79 -14.30 11.83
CA ALA A 4 9.90 -15.16 11.08
C ALA A 4 8.45 -14.73 11.37
N LEU A 5 7.59 -14.67 10.33
CA LEU A 5 6.21 -14.18 10.45
C LEU A 5 5.47 -14.76 11.66
N VAL A 6 5.55 -16.06 11.88
CA VAL A 6 4.84 -16.71 12.99
C VAL A 6 5.45 -16.40 14.35
N THR A 7 6.77 -16.61 14.50
CA THR A 7 7.43 -16.40 15.79
C THR A 7 7.50 -14.92 16.16
N GLY A 8 7.73 -14.06 15.17
CA GLY A 8 7.77 -12.61 15.38
C GLY A 8 6.41 -12.03 15.75
N VAL A 9 5.33 -12.46 15.09
CA VAL A 9 3.98 -12.00 15.41
C VAL A 9 3.55 -12.47 16.78
N GLN A 10 3.72 -13.77 17.11
CA GLN A 10 3.29 -14.32 18.40
C GLN A 10 4.03 -13.77 19.62
N THR A 11 5.34 -13.60 19.52
CA THR A 11 6.14 -13.26 20.71
C THR A 11 6.45 -11.79 20.85
N CYS A 12 6.50 -11.04 19.76
CA CYS A 12 6.92 -9.64 19.78
C CYS A 12 5.80 -8.68 19.35
N ALA A 13 5.10 -8.92 18.23
CA ALA A 13 4.14 -7.98 17.69
C ALA A 13 2.74 -8.11 18.32
N LEU A 14 2.24 -9.33 18.54
CA LEU A 14 0.86 -9.53 18.99
C LEU A 14 0.54 -8.84 20.33
N PRO A 15 1.37 -8.91 21.37
CA PRO A 15 1.13 -8.15 22.60
C PRO A 15 1.09 -6.63 22.37
N ILE A 16 2.00 -6.11 21.54
CA ILE A 16 2.06 -4.68 21.21
C ILE A 16 0.79 -4.25 20.48
N LEU A 17 0.36 -5.01 19.46
CA LEU A 17 -0.83 -4.71 18.68
C LEU A 17 -2.11 -4.74 19.56
N THR A 18 -2.20 -5.71 20.47
CA THR A 18 -3.31 -5.85 21.41
C THR A 18 -3.35 -4.68 22.41
N ASP A 19 -2.20 -4.32 22.99
CA ASP A 19 -2.09 -3.20 23.94
C ASP A 19 -2.37 -1.85 23.25
N LEU A 20 -1.97 -1.69 22.00
CA LEU A 20 -2.27 -0.51 21.19
C LEU A 20 -3.76 -0.41 20.81
N GLY A 21 -4.48 -1.52 20.84
CA GLY A 21 -5.92 -1.57 20.58
C GLY A 21 -6.29 -1.52 19.10
N VAL A 22 -5.40 -1.90 18.19
CA VAL A 22 -5.72 -2.02 16.76
C VAL A 22 -6.64 -3.21 16.50
N THR A 23 -7.55 -3.06 15.54
CA THR A 23 -8.55 -4.07 15.18
C THR A 23 -8.24 -4.79 13.88
N ALA A 24 -7.34 -4.26 13.08
CA ALA A 24 -6.86 -4.86 11.85
C ALA A 24 -5.39 -4.51 11.62
N ILE A 25 -4.67 -5.40 10.95
CA ILE A 25 -3.34 -5.11 10.41
C ILE A 25 -3.40 -5.20 8.89
N GLU A 26 -2.72 -4.28 8.23
CA GLU A 26 -2.47 -4.32 6.79
C GLU A 26 -0.99 -4.68 6.59
N LEU A 27 -0.76 -5.86 6.02
CA LEU A 27 0.58 -6.37 5.78
C LEU A 27 1.06 -5.89 4.41
N MET A 28 2.26 -5.30 4.37
CA MET A 28 2.98 -5.07 3.11
C MET A 28 3.06 -6.39 2.33
N PRO A 29 3.33 -6.35 0.99
CA PRO A 29 3.18 -7.53 0.14
C PRO A 29 3.83 -8.80 0.71
N VAL A 30 3.00 -9.81 0.90
CA VAL A 30 3.41 -11.14 1.41
C VAL A 30 3.42 -12.21 0.32
N HIS A 31 2.91 -11.92 -0.88
CA HIS A 31 3.03 -12.82 -2.02
C HIS A 31 4.50 -13.07 -2.34
N GLN A 32 4.82 -14.24 -2.91
CA GLN A 32 6.18 -14.52 -3.32
C GLN A 32 6.67 -13.47 -4.32
N PHE A 33 7.73 -12.76 -3.95
CA PHE A 33 8.39 -11.75 -4.77
C PHE A 33 9.86 -12.08 -5.01
N VAL A 34 10.48 -11.37 -5.93
CA VAL A 34 11.91 -11.50 -6.23
C VAL A 34 12.65 -10.19 -5.97
N ASN A 35 13.94 -10.30 -5.71
CA ASN A 35 14.82 -9.14 -5.60
C ASN A 35 15.24 -8.66 -6.98
N ASP A 36 15.26 -7.34 -7.16
CA ASP A 36 15.80 -6.72 -8.36
C ASP A 36 17.30 -6.96 -8.46
N THR A 37 17.80 -7.16 -9.69
CA THR A 37 19.23 -7.37 -9.93
C THR A 37 20.07 -6.20 -9.40
N SER A 38 19.59 -4.97 -9.56
CA SER A 38 20.25 -3.75 -9.05
C SER A 38 20.42 -3.73 -7.54
N LEU A 39 19.47 -4.31 -6.79
CA LEU A 39 19.60 -4.47 -5.33
C LEU A 39 20.58 -5.57 -4.97
N GLN A 40 20.52 -6.72 -5.70
CA GLN A 40 21.43 -7.84 -5.46
C GLN A 40 22.89 -7.44 -5.71
N ASP A 41 23.16 -6.67 -6.77
CA ASP A 41 24.50 -6.16 -7.10
C ASP A 41 25.07 -5.24 -5.99
N LYS A 42 24.19 -4.57 -5.25
CA LYS A 42 24.53 -3.74 -4.07
C LYS A 42 24.57 -4.54 -2.76
N GLY A 43 24.31 -5.85 -2.77
CA GLY A 43 24.17 -6.68 -1.56
C GLY A 43 22.92 -6.36 -0.74
N LEU A 44 21.92 -5.72 -1.34
CA LEU A 44 20.64 -5.36 -0.75
C LEU A 44 19.56 -6.38 -1.13
N SER A 45 18.41 -6.28 -0.48
CA SER A 45 17.22 -7.07 -0.80
C SER A 45 15.99 -6.16 -0.87
N ASN A 46 15.00 -6.54 -1.67
CA ASN A 46 13.71 -5.86 -1.72
C ASN A 46 13.06 -5.94 -0.34
N TYR A 47 12.83 -4.78 0.27
CA TYR A 47 12.27 -4.66 1.62
C TYR A 47 10.74 -4.61 1.61
N TRP A 48 10.15 -3.93 0.61
CA TRP A 48 8.71 -3.71 0.56
C TRP A 48 7.92 -4.88 -0.04
N GLY A 49 8.51 -5.62 -0.96
CA GLY A 49 7.87 -6.75 -1.60
C GLY A 49 7.00 -6.43 -2.83
N TYR A 50 6.98 -5.19 -3.32
CA TYR A 50 6.22 -4.79 -4.53
C TYR A 50 6.86 -5.29 -5.83
N ASN A 51 7.20 -6.56 -5.87
CA ASN A 51 7.85 -7.20 -7.02
C ASN A 51 7.38 -8.65 -7.14
N THR A 52 6.05 -8.83 -7.17
CA THR A 52 5.37 -10.12 -7.10
C THR A 52 5.65 -10.98 -8.32
N ILE A 53 5.85 -12.29 -8.09
CA ILE A 53 5.97 -13.31 -9.11
C ILE A 53 5.08 -14.53 -8.85
N GLY A 54 4.78 -14.84 -7.59
CA GLY A 54 3.96 -15.99 -7.18
C GLY A 54 2.71 -15.58 -6.43
N PHE A 55 1.60 -15.43 -7.14
CA PHE A 55 0.33 -14.87 -6.62
C PHE A 55 -0.45 -15.80 -5.68
N PHE A 56 -0.06 -17.06 -5.54
CA PHE A 56 -0.72 -18.09 -4.71
C PHE A 56 0.17 -18.60 -3.58
N ALA A 57 1.28 -17.96 -3.29
CA ALA A 57 2.21 -18.44 -2.29
C ALA A 57 2.72 -17.30 -1.40
N PRO A 58 2.78 -17.51 -0.07
CA PRO A 58 3.49 -16.59 0.83
C PRO A 58 4.98 -16.57 0.50
N HIS A 59 5.61 -15.41 0.67
CA HIS A 59 7.03 -15.23 0.40
C HIS A 59 7.88 -16.14 1.29
N ASN A 60 8.67 -16.99 0.64
CA ASN A 60 9.48 -18.01 1.29
C ASN A 60 10.52 -17.43 2.27
N GLY A 61 11.02 -16.22 1.99
CA GLY A 61 12.00 -15.53 2.84
C GLY A 61 11.45 -15.09 4.21
N TYR A 62 10.13 -15.10 4.41
CA TYR A 62 9.50 -14.78 5.69
C TYR A 62 9.25 -16.00 6.57
N ALA A 63 9.42 -17.21 6.05
CA ALA A 63 9.25 -18.42 6.82
C ALA A 63 10.46 -18.75 7.69
N THR A 64 10.21 -19.39 8.83
CA THR A 64 11.26 -19.89 9.73
C THR A 64 12.05 -21.02 9.06
N TYR A 65 11.34 -21.90 8.37
CA TYR A 65 11.88 -23.10 7.71
C TYR A 65 11.59 -23.06 6.21
N GLY A 66 12.00 -22.04 5.51
CA GLY A 66 11.66 -21.66 4.14
C GLY A 66 11.74 -22.72 3.03
N GLN A 67 11.42 -23.99 3.32
CA GLN A 67 11.46 -25.11 2.38
C GLN A 67 10.22 -25.99 2.47
N ASN A 68 9.90 -26.70 1.40
CA ASN A 68 8.86 -27.76 1.34
C ASN A 68 7.42 -27.26 1.64
N GLY A 69 7.09 -26.02 1.36
CA GLY A 69 5.72 -25.48 1.57
C GLY A 69 5.39 -25.12 3.02
N HIS A 70 6.34 -25.14 3.94
CA HIS A 70 6.11 -24.77 5.35
C HIS A 70 5.62 -23.33 5.53
N GLN A 71 5.99 -22.39 4.63
CA GLN A 71 5.53 -21.02 4.65
C GLN A 71 4.00 -20.88 4.60
N VAL A 72 3.30 -21.80 3.96
CA VAL A 72 1.82 -21.81 3.92
C VAL A 72 1.25 -22.09 5.30
N ASN A 73 1.77 -23.10 5.99
CA ASN A 73 1.31 -23.45 7.34
C ASN A 73 1.68 -22.37 8.37
N GLU A 74 2.86 -21.76 8.22
CA GLU A 74 3.28 -20.66 9.09
C GLU A 74 2.37 -19.45 8.89
N PHE A 75 2.04 -19.09 7.65
CA PHE A 75 1.12 -18.01 7.35
C PHE A 75 -0.28 -18.27 7.94
N LYS A 76 -0.87 -19.44 7.70
CA LYS A 76 -2.17 -19.83 8.27
C LYS A 76 -2.17 -19.77 9.80
N THR A 77 -1.05 -20.17 10.44
CA THR A 77 -0.90 -20.09 11.90
C THR A 77 -0.84 -18.63 12.37
N MET A 78 -0.15 -17.76 11.66
CA MET A 78 -0.11 -16.32 11.95
C MET A 78 -1.52 -15.73 11.91
N VAL A 79 -2.27 -15.94 10.82
CA VAL A 79 -3.65 -15.44 10.68
C VAL A 79 -4.53 -15.96 11.82
N LYS A 80 -4.46 -17.25 12.12
CA LYS A 80 -5.21 -17.85 13.24
C LYS A 80 -4.92 -17.14 14.57
N ASN A 81 -3.65 -16.89 14.89
CA ASN A 81 -3.28 -16.25 16.15
C ASN A 81 -3.75 -14.79 16.23
N LEU A 82 -3.72 -14.07 15.11
CA LEU A 82 -4.26 -12.71 15.03
C LEU A 82 -5.79 -12.72 15.23
N HIS A 83 -6.51 -13.63 14.59
CA HIS A 83 -7.95 -13.79 14.77
C HIS A 83 -8.31 -14.18 16.21
N GLU A 84 -7.56 -15.07 16.86
CA GLU A 84 -7.75 -15.40 18.29
C GLU A 84 -7.58 -14.19 19.21
N ALA A 85 -6.78 -13.19 18.79
CA ALA A 85 -6.64 -11.91 19.48
C ALA A 85 -7.66 -10.84 19.04
N GLY A 86 -8.58 -11.16 18.13
CA GLY A 86 -9.58 -10.23 17.60
C GLY A 86 -9.03 -9.23 16.58
N ILE A 87 -7.92 -9.55 15.93
CA ILE A 87 -7.25 -8.68 14.93
C ILE A 87 -7.45 -9.29 13.54
N GLU A 88 -8.05 -8.51 12.63
CA GLU A 88 -8.22 -8.86 11.22
C GLU A 88 -6.92 -8.70 10.43
N VAL A 89 -6.79 -9.46 9.33
CA VAL A 89 -5.61 -9.45 8.46
C VAL A 89 -5.99 -8.97 7.07
N ILE A 90 -5.42 -7.85 6.64
CA ILE A 90 -5.57 -7.28 5.31
C ILE A 90 -4.23 -7.45 4.59
N LEU A 91 -4.26 -7.86 3.33
CA LEU A 91 -3.06 -8.00 2.51
C LEU A 91 -2.95 -6.85 1.52
N ASP A 92 -1.78 -6.24 1.46
CA ASP A 92 -1.39 -5.40 0.36
C ASP A 92 -1.01 -6.28 -0.84
N VAL A 93 -1.72 -6.13 -1.96
CA VAL A 93 -1.61 -6.99 -3.12
C VAL A 93 -1.26 -6.23 -4.40
N VAL A 94 -0.32 -6.79 -5.14
CA VAL A 94 0.25 -6.19 -6.34
C VAL A 94 -0.19 -7.00 -7.56
N TYR A 95 -1.31 -6.60 -8.17
CA TYR A 95 -1.83 -7.23 -9.40
C TYR A 95 -1.73 -6.32 -10.63
N ASN A 96 -1.14 -5.15 -10.47
CA ASN A 96 -1.00 -4.18 -11.56
C ASN A 96 0.22 -4.46 -12.44
N HIS A 97 1.28 -5.07 -11.89
CA HIS A 97 2.52 -5.43 -12.59
C HIS A 97 3.13 -6.72 -12.04
N THR A 98 4.25 -7.15 -12.65
CA THR A 98 5.04 -8.29 -12.17
C THR A 98 6.52 -7.94 -12.07
N ALA A 99 7.27 -8.80 -11.38
CA ALA A 99 8.71 -8.71 -11.24
C ALA A 99 9.51 -8.87 -12.56
N GLU A 100 8.86 -9.05 -13.69
CA GLU A 100 9.55 -9.21 -14.97
C GLU A 100 10.04 -7.88 -15.57
N GLY A 101 9.66 -6.73 -14.96
CA GLY A 101 10.14 -5.39 -15.35
C GLY A 101 9.78 -5.02 -16.80
N ASN A 102 10.61 -4.17 -17.42
CA ASN A 102 10.39 -3.71 -18.80
C ASN A 102 10.87 -4.76 -19.84
N HIS A 103 10.89 -4.38 -21.12
CA HIS A 103 11.30 -5.25 -22.25
C HIS A 103 12.72 -5.81 -22.13
N MET A 104 13.60 -5.21 -21.32
CA MET A 104 14.96 -5.70 -21.03
C MET A 104 15.02 -6.54 -19.74
N GLY A 105 13.92 -6.67 -19.01
CA GLY A 105 13.87 -7.44 -17.78
C GLY A 105 13.90 -8.94 -18.00
N PRO A 106 14.03 -9.74 -16.94
CA PRO A 106 14.14 -11.20 -17.04
C PRO A 106 12.84 -11.85 -17.49
N THR A 107 12.93 -13.02 -18.10
CA THR A 107 11.78 -13.90 -18.37
C THR A 107 11.68 -14.92 -17.24
N LEU A 108 10.76 -14.69 -16.31
CA LEU A 108 10.59 -15.50 -15.10
C LEU A 108 9.29 -16.30 -15.09
N SER A 109 8.22 -15.76 -15.69
CA SER A 109 6.87 -16.32 -15.61
C SER A 109 6.07 -16.03 -16.88
N PHE A 110 5.12 -15.10 -16.84
CA PHE A 110 4.12 -14.87 -17.87
C PHE A 110 4.70 -14.45 -19.23
N ARG A 111 5.81 -13.74 -19.23
CA ARG A 111 6.51 -13.38 -20.46
C ARG A 111 6.92 -14.63 -21.26
N GLY A 112 7.37 -15.68 -20.58
CA GLY A 112 7.76 -16.94 -21.22
C GLY A 112 6.57 -17.84 -21.58
N ILE A 113 5.41 -17.64 -20.91
CA ILE A 113 4.21 -18.44 -21.15
C ILE A 113 3.40 -17.88 -22.33
N ASP A 114 2.95 -16.64 -22.23
CA ASP A 114 2.21 -15.92 -23.27
C ASP A 114 2.25 -14.41 -23.01
N ASN A 115 3.31 -13.75 -23.46
CA ASN A 115 3.56 -12.34 -23.23
C ASN A 115 2.38 -11.44 -23.61
N ALA A 116 1.77 -11.68 -24.77
CA ALA A 116 0.71 -10.84 -25.32
C ALA A 116 -0.65 -11.00 -24.59
N SER A 117 -0.87 -12.14 -23.94
CA SER A 117 -2.09 -12.40 -23.17
C SER A 117 -2.03 -11.86 -21.75
N TYR A 118 -0.84 -11.70 -21.18
CA TYR A 118 -0.68 -11.25 -19.81
C TYR A 118 -0.28 -9.78 -19.67
N TYR A 119 0.53 -9.25 -20.58
CA TYR A 119 1.04 -7.89 -20.48
C TYR A 119 0.37 -6.93 -21.47
N ARG A 120 0.25 -5.69 -21.04
CA ARG A 120 -0.21 -4.61 -21.88
C ARG A 120 0.93 -4.12 -22.76
N LEU A 121 0.85 -4.43 -24.04
CA LEU A 121 1.86 -4.02 -25.03
C LEU A 121 1.48 -2.66 -25.64
N VAL A 122 2.49 -1.94 -26.15
CA VAL A 122 2.29 -0.67 -26.85
C VAL A 122 1.66 -0.95 -28.22
N ASP A 123 0.60 -0.22 -28.55
CA ASP A 123 -0.06 -0.34 -29.85
C ASP A 123 0.91 0.01 -30.99
N GLY A 124 1.08 -0.94 -31.92
CA GLY A 124 2.00 -0.80 -33.05
C GLY A 124 3.48 -1.06 -32.74
N ASP A 125 3.84 -1.29 -31.46
CA ASP A 125 5.20 -1.66 -31.03
C ASP A 125 5.15 -2.71 -29.91
N GLN A 126 4.86 -3.95 -30.29
CA GLN A 126 4.72 -5.08 -29.36
C GLN A 126 6.01 -5.52 -28.68
N ALA A 127 7.14 -4.89 -28.98
CA ALA A 127 8.39 -5.13 -28.27
C ALA A 127 8.44 -4.41 -26.91
N HIS A 128 7.58 -3.40 -26.71
CA HIS A 128 7.54 -2.59 -25.49
C HIS A 128 6.21 -2.73 -24.75
N TYR A 129 6.24 -2.46 -23.45
CA TYR A 129 5.07 -2.48 -22.58
C TYR A 129 4.48 -1.08 -22.41
N PHE A 130 3.15 -1.00 -22.38
CA PHE A 130 2.45 0.19 -21.92
C PHE A 130 2.42 0.15 -20.39
N ASP A 131 3.12 1.07 -19.76
CA ASP A 131 3.33 1.08 -18.32
C ASP A 131 2.64 2.26 -17.65
N THR A 132 1.76 1.98 -16.70
CA THR A 132 1.11 2.96 -15.81
C THR A 132 1.51 2.76 -14.34
N THR A 133 2.51 1.92 -14.08
CA THR A 133 2.93 1.54 -12.74
C THR A 133 4.27 2.15 -12.33
N GLY A 134 5.07 2.58 -13.30
CA GLY A 134 6.45 3.04 -13.09
C GLY A 134 7.47 1.92 -12.90
N THR A 135 7.04 0.64 -13.01
CA THR A 135 7.91 -0.53 -12.81
C THR A 135 8.38 -1.17 -14.11
N GLY A 136 7.87 -0.71 -15.24
CA GLY A 136 8.25 -1.15 -16.56
C GLY A 136 7.25 -2.05 -17.27
N ASN A 137 6.20 -2.54 -16.59
CA ASN A 137 5.12 -3.29 -17.21
C ASN A 137 3.79 -3.05 -16.48
N SER A 138 2.68 -3.26 -17.20
CA SER A 138 1.35 -3.39 -16.60
C SER A 138 0.70 -4.68 -17.09
N LEU A 139 -0.05 -5.34 -16.22
CA LEU A 139 -0.86 -6.48 -16.61
C LEU A 139 -2.05 -6.04 -17.48
N LEU A 140 -2.47 -6.90 -18.40
CA LEU A 140 -3.53 -6.62 -19.38
C LEU A 140 -4.91 -6.86 -18.77
N MET A 141 -5.53 -5.85 -18.15
CA MET A 141 -6.78 -5.95 -17.41
C MET A 141 -8.03 -6.29 -18.24
N ARG A 142 -7.93 -6.34 -19.56
CA ARG A 142 -8.98 -6.86 -20.45
C ARG A 142 -8.77 -8.34 -20.84
N SER A 143 -7.67 -8.95 -20.41
CA SER A 143 -7.38 -10.35 -20.67
C SER A 143 -8.16 -11.27 -19.72
N HIS A 144 -8.89 -12.24 -20.29
CA HIS A 144 -9.58 -13.26 -19.49
C HIS A 144 -8.61 -14.05 -18.59
N ALA A 145 -7.40 -14.34 -19.09
CA ALA A 145 -6.38 -15.07 -18.33
C ALA A 145 -5.88 -14.27 -17.13
N VAL A 146 -5.67 -12.97 -17.29
CA VAL A 146 -5.27 -12.08 -16.19
C VAL A 146 -6.38 -11.94 -15.16
N LEU A 147 -7.61 -11.66 -15.62
CA LEU A 147 -8.74 -11.53 -14.71
C LEU A 147 -9.02 -12.83 -13.94
N GLN A 148 -8.95 -13.99 -14.61
CA GLN A 148 -9.08 -15.28 -13.95
C GLN A 148 -7.98 -15.50 -12.91
N LEU A 149 -6.72 -15.24 -13.26
CA LEU A 149 -5.60 -15.35 -12.33
C LEU A 149 -5.84 -14.51 -11.06
N ILE A 150 -6.24 -13.25 -11.22
CA ILE A 150 -6.49 -12.33 -10.10
C ILE A 150 -7.65 -12.86 -9.23
N MET A 151 -8.78 -13.19 -9.84
CA MET A 151 -9.96 -13.67 -9.11
C MET A 151 -9.69 -14.97 -8.36
N ASP A 152 -8.99 -15.91 -8.96
CA ASP A 152 -8.64 -17.19 -8.34
C ASP A 152 -7.62 -16.98 -7.21
N SER A 153 -6.65 -16.08 -7.39
CA SER A 153 -5.70 -15.73 -6.33
C SER A 153 -6.40 -15.07 -5.14
N LEU A 154 -7.26 -14.07 -5.36
CA LEU A 154 -8.00 -13.42 -4.30
C LEU A 154 -8.88 -14.39 -3.52
N ARG A 155 -9.64 -15.27 -4.22
CA ARG A 155 -10.45 -16.31 -3.56
C ARG A 155 -9.58 -17.25 -2.73
N TYR A 156 -8.43 -17.69 -3.25
CA TYR A 156 -7.49 -18.55 -2.52
C TYR A 156 -7.04 -17.90 -1.21
N TRP A 157 -6.68 -16.63 -1.23
CA TRP A 157 -6.25 -15.94 -0.02
C TRP A 157 -7.37 -15.78 1.01
N VAL A 158 -8.63 -15.63 0.58
CA VAL A 158 -9.77 -15.58 1.49
C VAL A 158 -10.15 -16.99 1.98
N THR A 159 -10.35 -17.96 1.08
CA THR A 159 -10.93 -19.26 1.45
C THR A 159 -9.94 -20.22 2.07
N GLU A 160 -8.67 -20.17 1.64
CA GLU A 160 -7.61 -21.06 2.12
C GLU A 160 -6.70 -20.43 3.16
N MET A 161 -6.38 -19.17 3.00
CA MET A 161 -5.43 -18.46 3.86
C MET A 161 -6.13 -17.63 4.93
N HIS A 162 -7.48 -17.48 4.83
CA HIS A 162 -8.38 -16.84 5.78
C HIS A 162 -8.09 -15.36 6.05
N VAL A 163 -7.67 -14.60 5.04
CA VAL A 163 -7.51 -13.15 5.17
C VAL A 163 -8.86 -12.43 5.11
N ASP A 164 -8.97 -11.25 5.73
CA ASP A 164 -10.19 -10.49 5.91
C ASP A 164 -10.38 -9.37 4.88
N GLY A 165 -9.37 -9.13 4.06
CA GLY A 165 -9.44 -8.10 3.03
C GLY A 165 -8.14 -7.88 2.28
N PHE A 166 -8.20 -6.91 1.37
CA PHE A 166 -7.09 -6.54 0.50
C PHE A 166 -6.98 -5.03 0.36
N ARG A 167 -5.74 -4.54 0.33
CA ARG A 167 -5.38 -3.23 -0.20
C ARG A 167 -4.73 -3.45 -1.56
N PHE A 168 -5.27 -2.83 -2.59
CA PHE A 168 -4.78 -2.99 -3.96
C PHE A 168 -3.82 -1.86 -4.31
N ASP A 169 -2.56 -2.23 -4.52
CA ASP A 169 -1.51 -1.35 -5.00
C ASP A 169 -1.87 -0.77 -6.37
N LEU A 170 -1.66 0.54 -6.56
CA LEU A 170 -1.96 1.26 -7.79
C LEU A 170 -3.31 0.85 -8.43
N ALA A 171 -4.38 0.86 -7.63
CA ALA A 171 -5.67 0.30 -8.04
C ALA A 171 -6.28 0.98 -9.27
N SER A 172 -5.89 2.22 -9.59
CA SER A 172 -6.30 2.88 -10.84
C SER A 172 -5.80 2.13 -12.09
N THR A 173 -4.62 1.51 -12.03
CA THR A 173 -4.12 0.66 -13.13
C THR A 173 -5.03 -0.55 -13.39
N LEU A 174 -5.59 -1.15 -12.32
CA LEU A 174 -6.50 -2.30 -12.43
C LEU A 174 -7.84 -1.93 -13.08
N ALA A 175 -8.21 -0.67 -13.04
CA ALA A 175 -9.40 -0.13 -13.68
C ALA A 175 -9.19 0.28 -15.15
N ARG A 176 -7.97 0.20 -15.68
CA ARG A 176 -7.64 0.58 -17.05
C ARG A 176 -7.79 -0.59 -18.01
N GLN A 177 -8.99 -0.76 -18.58
CA GLN A 177 -9.19 -1.72 -19.67
C GLN A 177 -8.51 -1.25 -20.97
N PHE A 178 -8.56 0.05 -21.20
CA PHE A 178 -7.89 0.76 -22.31
C PHE A 178 -6.92 1.80 -21.73
N HIS A 179 -6.96 3.04 -22.19
CA HIS A 179 -6.04 4.09 -21.72
C HIS A 179 -6.55 4.80 -20.46
N GLU A 180 -7.83 5.04 -20.37
CA GLU A 180 -8.46 5.76 -19.27
C GLU A 180 -8.87 4.83 -18.14
N VAL A 181 -8.97 5.39 -16.92
CA VAL A 181 -9.54 4.69 -15.78
C VAL A 181 -11.04 4.58 -15.94
N ASP A 182 -11.56 3.36 -15.93
CA ASP A 182 -12.98 3.06 -16.08
C ASP A 182 -13.56 2.56 -14.76
N LYS A 183 -14.47 3.36 -14.17
CA LYS A 183 -15.18 3.02 -12.92
C LYS A 183 -16.09 1.78 -13.04
N LEU A 184 -16.47 1.42 -14.27
CA LEU A 184 -17.28 0.26 -14.61
C LEU A 184 -16.43 -0.85 -15.23
N SER A 185 -15.13 -0.86 -14.95
CA SER A 185 -14.22 -1.87 -15.49
C SER A 185 -14.67 -3.28 -15.10
N THR A 186 -14.39 -4.24 -15.97
CA THR A 186 -14.67 -5.66 -15.74
C THR A 186 -14.07 -6.16 -14.41
N PHE A 187 -12.94 -5.62 -13.99
CA PHE A 187 -12.31 -5.95 -12.72
C PHE A 187 -13.23 -5.64 -11.53
N PHE A 188 -13.80 -4.43 -11.46
CA PHE A 188 -14.71 -4.07 -10.36
C PHE A 188 -16.00 -4.85 -10.39
N GLU A 189 -16.57 -5.08 -11.58
CA GLU A 189 -17.80 -5.86 -11.74
C GLU A 189 -17.62 -7.32 -11.30
N LEU A 190 -16.48 -7.95 -11.65
CA LEU A 190 -16.16 -9.30 -11.23
C LEU A 190 -16.04 -9.41 -9.71
N ILE A 191 -15.39 -8.47 -9.06
CA ILE A 191 -15.27 -8.44 -7.59
C ILE A 191 -16.65 -8.22 -6.95
N ALA A 192 -17.42 -7.26 -7.45
CA ALA A 192 -18.71 -6.91 -6.87
C ALA A 192 -19.74 -8.06 -6.89
N GLN A 193 -19.71 -8.88 -7.94
CA GLN A 193 -20.62 -10.03 -8.08
C GLN A 193 -20.11 -11.32 -7.42
N ASP A 194 -18.83 -11.38 -7.03
CA ASP A 194 -18.24 -12.58 -6.45
C ASP A 194 -18.71 -12.77 -5.00
N PRO A 195 -19.33 -13.92 -4.64
CA PRO A 195 -19.89 -14.11 -3.31
C PRO A 195 -18.85 -14.22 -2.19
N VAL A 196 -17.59 -14.48 -2.52
CA VAL A 196 -16.48 -14.50 -1.56
C VAL A 196 -15.91 -13.11 -1.39
N LEU A 197 -15.58 -12.46 -2.51
CA LEU A 197 -14.82 -11.20 -2.50
C LEU A 197 -15.69 -9.98 -2.13
N SER A 198 -16.99 -10.00 -2.44
CA SER A 198 -17.90 -8.93 -2.02
C SER A 198 -18.14 -8.89 -0.51
N GLY A 199 -17.74 -9.92 0.23
CA GLY A 199 -17.88 -10.03 1.68
C GLY A 199 -16.65 -9.60 2.50
N VAL A 200 -15.53 -9.30 1.85
CA VAL A 200 -14.29 -8.91 2.54
C VAL A 200 -13.99 -7.42 2.36
N LYS A 201 -13.03 -6.90 3.12
CA LYS A 201 -12.61 -5.51 3.01
C LYS A 201 -11.84 -5.27 1.70
N LEU A 202 -12.25 -4.28 0.94
CA LEU A 202 -11.62 -3.87 -0.32
C LEU A 202 -11.14 -2.42 -0.16
N ILE A 203 -9.83 -2.23 -0.22
CA ILE A 203 -9.19 -0.94 -0.05
C ILE A 203 -8.39 -0.63 -1.31
N ALA A 204 -8.60 0.52 -1.89
CA ALA A 204 -7.84 0.98 -3.03
C ALA A 204 -6.73 1.93 -2.61
N GLU A 205 -5.55 1.78 -3.20
CA GLU A 205 -4.67 2.90 -3.45
C GLU A 205 -5.18 3.60 -4.70
N PRO A 206 -5.87 4.75 -4.57
CA PRO A 206 -6.70 5.28 -5.65
C PRO A 206 -5.92 6.15 -6.64
N TRP A 207 -4.72 5.74 -7.02
CA TRP A 207 -3.89 6.39 -8.03
C TRP A 207 -3.02 5.40 -8.80
N ASP A 208 -2.40 5.91 -9.86
CA ASP A 208 -1.30 5.32 -10.60
C ASP A 208 -0.44 6.44 -11.24
N VAL A 209 0.62 6.11 -11.96
CA VAL A 209 1.52 7.11 -12.57
C VAL A 209 1.11 7.54 -13.99
N GLY A 210 0.03 6.98 -14.54
CA GLY A 210 -0.48 7.33 -15.86
C GLY A 210 -1.34 8.60 -15.84
N ASP A 211 -1.61 9.12 -17.03
CA ASP A 211 -2.49 10.28 -17.19
C ASP A 211 -3.88 10.01 -16.60
N GLY A 212 -4.41 10.97 -15.82
CA GLY A 212 -5.69 10.83 -15.12
C GLY A 212 -5.66 9.76 -14.02
N GLY A 213 -4.48 9.36 -13.53
CA GLY A 213 -4.30 8.27 -12.58
C GLY A 213 -4.78 8.57 -11.15
N TYR A 214 -4.93 9.83 -10.74
CA TYR A 214 -5.34 10.18 -9.37
C TYR A 214 -6.87 10.21 -9.25
N ASN A 215 -7.45 9.19 -8.58
CA ASN A 215 -8.90 8.91 -8.57
C ASN A 215 -9.49 8.80 -7.15
N VAL A 216 -8.99 9.58 -6.20
CA VAL A 216 -9.52 9.63 -4.84
C VAL A 216 -10.98 10.11 -4.84
N GLY A 217 -11.89 9.31 -4.29
CA GLY A 217 -13.32 9.56 -4.28
C GLY A 217 -14.11 8.86 -5.40
N GLU A 218 -13.44 8.17 -6.33
CA GLU A 218 -14.02 7.70 -7.57
C GLU A 218 -14.26 6.18 -7.65
N PHE A 219 -13.83 5.41 -6.64
CA PHE A 219 -14.01 3.95 -6.61
C PHE A 219 -15.45 3.55 -6.29
N PRO A 220 -15.87 2.31 -6.66
CA PRO A 220 -17.23 1.82 -6.43
C PRO A 220 -17.63 1.72 -4.96
N ALA A 221 -18.93 1.58 -4.68
CA ALA A 221 -19.51 1.66 -3.34
C ALA A 221 -18.96 0.65 -2.32
N LEU A 222 -18.49 -0.51 -2.74
CA LEU A 222 -17.90 -1.52 -1.86
C LEU A 222 -16.48 -1.18 -1.39
N TRP A 223 -15.82 -0.19 -2.01
CA TRP A 223 -14.43 0.11 -1.80
C TRP A 223 -14.22 1.22 -0.77
N SER A 224 -13.25 1.00 0.12
CA SER A 224 -12.59 2.07 0.87
C SER A 224 -11.34 2.52 0.11
N GLU A 225 -10.85 3.70 0.41
CA GLU A 225 -9.71 4.28 -0.29
C GLU A 225 -8.70 4.85 0.70
N TRP A 226 -7.42 4.65 0.43
CA TRP A 226 -6.38 5.46 1.05
C TRP A 226 -6.60 6.93 0.66
N ASN A 227 -6.98 7.76 1.62
CA ASN A 227 -7.33 9.15 1.34
C ASN A 227 -6.08 10.04 1.30
N GLY A 228 -5.44 10.13 0.12
CA GLY A 228 -4.29 10.98 -0.10
C GLY A 228 -4.58 12.47 0.13
N LYS A 229 -5.82 12.94 -0.14
CA LYS A 229 -6.23 14.32 0.18
C LYS A 229 -6.28 14.56 1.69
N TYR A 230 -6.68 13.57 2.48
CA TYR A 230 -6.61 13.66 3.94
C TYR A 230 -5.17 13.84 4.39
N ARG A 231 -4.26 12.94 3.98
CA ARG A 231 -2.83 13.00 4.29
C ARG A 231 -2.26 14.39 3.98
N ASP A 232 -2.45 14.84 2.76
CA ASP A 232 -1.87 16.09 2.26
C ASP A 232 -2.42 17.31 3.01
N THR A 233 -3.72 17.35 3.24
CA THR A 233 -4.38 18.43 3.97
C THR A 233 -3.92 18.51 5.43
N MET A 234 -3.80 17.36 6.12
CA MET A 234 -3.32 17.36 7.51
C MET A 234 -1.88 17.83 7.61
N ARG A 235 -1.02 17.38 6.69
CA ARG A 235 0.38 17.84 6.63
C ARG A 235 0.46 19.34 6.35
N ASP A 236 -0.27 19.84 5.36
CA ASP A 236 -0.31 21.27 5.03
C ASP A 236 -0.84 22.14 6.19
N PHE A 237 -1.91 21.72 6.83
CA PHE A 237 -2.50 22.45 7.96
C PHE A 237 -1.51 22.59 9.13
N TRP A 238 -0.90 21.48 9.56
CA TRP A 238 -0.03 21.49 10.74
C TRP A 238 1.37 22.08 10.47
N ARG A 239 1.81 22.18 9.22
CA ARG A 239 3.00 22.97 8.86
C ARG A 239 2.71 24.47 8.69
N GLY A 240 1.43 24.88 8.73
CA GLY A 240 1.03 26.28 8.66
C GLY A 240 0.84 26.83 7.25
N GLU A 241 0.53 25.98 6.27
CA GLU A 241 0.24 26.39 4.91
C GLU A 241 -1.03 27.26 4.88
N PRO A 242 -1.00 28.42 4.19
CA PRO A 242 -2.16 29.34 4.20
C PRO A 242 -3.38 28.75 3.49
N SER A 243 -4.56 29.21 3.87
CA SER A 243 -5.85 28.87 3.22
C SER A 243 -6.29 27.40 3.34
N THR A 244 -5.75 26.62 4.28
CA THR A 244 -6.06 25.19 4.46
C THR A 244 -7.27 24.90 5.32
N LEU A 245 -7.82 25.87 6.07
CA LEU A 245 -8.87 25.63 7.07
C LEU A 245 -10.14 25.01 6.49
N GLY A 246 -10.59 25.41 5.30
CA GLY A 246 -11.79 24.86 4.66
C GLY A 246 -11.62 23.39 4.29
N GLU A 247 -10.48 23.07 3.69
CA GLU A 247 -10.14 21.68 3.33
C GLU A 247 -9.94 20.81 4.59
N PHE A 248 -9.26 21.34 5.61
CA PHE A 248 -9.10 20.67 6.89
C PHE A 248 -10.47 20.33 7.52
N ALA A 249 -11.42 21.26 7.55
CA ALA A 249 -12.76 21.01 8.06
C ALA A 249 -13.51 19.91 7.29
N ALA A 250 -13.38 19.90 5.95
CA ALA A 250 -13.96 18.84 5.11
C ALA A 250 -13.34 17.48 5.39
N ARG A 251 -12.01 17.40 5.58
CA ARG A 251 -11.30 16.14 5.84
C ARG A 251 -11.65 15.55 7.21
N ILE A 252 -11.64 16.36 8.28
CA ILE A 252 -11.98 15.85 9.63
C ILE A 252 -13.44 15.42 9.76
N SER A 253 -14.34 15.99 8.96
CA SER A 253 -15.78 15.66 8.97
C SER A 253 -16.15 14.48 8.06
N GLY A 254 -15.18 13.74 7.53
CA GLY A 254 -15.40 12.50 6.77
C GLY A 254 -15.40 12.65 5.26
N SER A 255 -14.86 13.76 4.72
CA SER A 255 -14.64 13.93 3.26
C SER A 255 -15.88 13.69 2.40
N ALA A 256 -17.03 14.29 2.81
CA ALA A 256 -18.31 14.11 2.13
C ALA A 256 -18.27 14.53 0.64
N ASP A 257 -17.45 15.51 0.30
CA ASP A 257 -17.18 15.94 -1.08
C ASP A 257 -16.58 14.84 -1.98
N LEU A 258 -15.88 13.86 -1.36
CA LEU A 258 -15.28 12.73 -2.07
C LEU A 258 -16.21 11.50 -2.13
N TYR A 259 -17.03 11.27 -1.11
CA TYR A 259 -17.71 9.97 -0.96
C TYR A 259 -19.22 10.04 -1.03
N GLN A 260 -19.84 11.16 -0.67
CA GLN A 260 -21.30 11.26 -0.58
C GLN A 260 -22.00 11.10 -1.94
N HIS A 261 -21.39 11.58 -3.02
CA HIS A 261 -21.99 11.52 -4.36
C HIS A 261 -22.17 10.08 -4.88
N SER A 262 -21.34 9.14 -4.41
CA SER A 262 -21.43 7.70 -4.72
C SER A 262 -22.19 6.91 -3.66
N GLY A 263 -22.84 7.59 -2.68
CA GLY A 263 -23.57 6.95 -1.59
C GLY A 263 -22.69 6.32 -0.51
N ARG A 264 -21.38 6.56 -0.53
CA ARG A 264 -20.44 6.04 0.47
C ARG A 264 -20.46 6.89 1.75
N ALA A 265 -20.28 6.22 2.90
CA ALA A 265 -20.17 6.84 4.20
C ALA A 265 -18.71 7.27 4.50
N PRO A 266 -18.47 8.05 5.57
CA PRO A 266 -17.11 8.43 5.99
C PRO A 266 -16.14 7.24 6.16
N MET A 267 -16.65 6.05 6.46
CA MET A 267 -15.86 4.81 6.58
C MET A 267 -15.18 4.38 5.27
N ALA A 268 -15.54 4.95 4.12
CA ALA A 268 -14.82 4.75 2.87
C ALA A 268 -13.43 5.43 2.88
N SER A 269 -13.22 6.40 3.77
CA SER A 269 -11.95 7.11 3.93
C SER A 269 -11.04 6.37 4.89
N ILE A 270 -9.94 5.81 4.39
CA ILE A 270 -8.81 5.39 5.23
C ILE A 270 -7.94 6.64 5.44
N ASN A 271 -7.98 7.16 6.65
CA ASN A 271 -7.27 8.37 7.05
C ASN A 271 -5.87 8.02 7.53
N PHE A 272 -4.84 8.62 6.97
CA PHE A 272 -3.45 8.38 7.37
C PHE A 272 -2.63 9.67 7.30
N ILE A 273 -1.53 9.70 8.02
CA ILE A 273 -0.52 10.78 7.99
C ILE A 273 0.72 10.28 7.27
N THR A 274 1.12 9.05 7.53
CA THR A 274 2.31 8.36 7.00
C THR A 274 1.91 6.98 6.49
N ALA A 275 2.69 6.45 5.56
CA ALA A 275 2.55 5.11 5.03
C ALA A 275 3.93 4.44 4.91
N HIS A 276 4.05 3.34 4.16
CA HIS A 276 5.30 2.66 3.91
C HIS A 276 6.27 3.46 3.05
N ASP A 277 5.74 4.38 2.25
CA ASP A 277 6.48 5.30 1.38
C ASP A 277 6.54 6.72 1.96
N GLY A 278 7.45 7.52 1.46
CA GLY A 278 7.66 8.88 1.96
C GLY A 278 8.27 8.91 3.36
N PHE A 279 8.10 10.05 4.03
CA PHE A 279 8.66 10.28 5.36
C PHE A 279 7.94 9.51 6.46
N THR A 280 8.72 9.01 7.42
CA THR A 280 8.20 8.53 8.71
C THR A 280 7.60 9.70 9.50
N LEU A 281 6.86 9.40 10.57
CA LEU A 281 6.24 10.45 11.39
C LEU A 281 7.30 11.37 12.04
N ASN A 282 8.43 10.83 12.43
CA ASN A 282 9.54 11.62 12.96
C ASN A 282 10.23 12.47 11.87
N ASP A 283 10.45 11.92 10.69
CA ASP A 283 11.05 12.65 9.60
C ASP A 283 10.17 13.80 9.12
N LEU A 284 8.84 13.60 9.17
CA LEU A 284 7.86 14.61 8.78
C LEU A 284 7.95 15.90 9.60
N VAL A 285 8.44 15.81 10.84
CA VAL A 285 8.63 16.94 11.74
C VAL A 285 10.10 17.34 11.92
N SER A 286 11.02 16.63 11.26
CA SER A 286 12.46 16.81 11.44
C SER A 286 13.22 17.24 10.18
N TYR A 287 12.62 17.04 8.99
CA TYR A 287 13.28 17.33 7.72
C TYR A 287 12.36 18.10 6.77
N ASN A 288 12.93 19.08 6.07
CA ASN A 288 12.28 19.73 4.94
C ASN A 288 12.57 19.00 3.62
N ASN A 289 13.74 18.38 3.51
CA ASN A 289 14.21 17.69 2.31
C ASN A 289 14.48 16.20 2.61
N LYS A 290 14.39 15.35 1.58
CA LYS A 290 14.77 13.95 1.71
C LYS A 290 16.27 13.77 1.75
N HIS A 291 16.75 12.77 2.47
CA HIS A 291 18.16 12.42 2.66
C HIS A 291 18.34 10.90 2.47
N ASN A 292 18.21 10.46 1.21
CA ASN A 292 18.25 9.05 0.81
C ASN A 292 19.61 8.64 0.19
N GLU A 293 20.67 9.40 0.45
CA GLU A 293 22.02 9.17 -0.12
C GLU A 293 22.54 7.75 0.19
N ALA A 294 22.18 7.21 1.34
CA ALA A 294 22.55 5.85 1.78
C ALA A 294 22.02 4.73 0.87
N ASN A 295 20.96 4.99 0.09
CA ASN A 295 20.41 4.03 -0.87
C ASN A 295 21.29 3.90 -2.13
N GLY A 296 22.27 4.78 -2.34
CA GLY A 296 23.20 4.74 -3.47
C GLY A 296 22.56 5.13 -4.82
N GLU A 297 21.48 5.95 -4.77
CA GLU A 297 20.76 6.45 -5.95
C GLU A 297 20.86 7.98 -6.10
N GLY A 298 21.88 8.59 -5.46
CA GLY A 298 22.13 10.03 -5.54
C GLY A 298 20.96 10.88 -5.01
N ASN A 299 20.20 10.37 -4.04
CA ASN A 299 19.00 11.01 -3.49
C ASN A 299 17.87 11.24 -4.53
N ALA A 300 17.88 10.48 -5.64
CA ALA A 300 16.83 10.58 -6.67
C ALA A 300 15.55 9.82 -6.29
N ASP A 301 15.69 8.76 -5.51
CA ASP A 301 14.61 7.90 -5.04
C ASP A 301 13.70 8.55 -3.99
N GLY A 302 12.49 8.02 -3.86
CA GLY A 302 11.50 8.46 -2.88
C GLY A 302 10.82 9.80 -3.21
N GLU A 303 9.76 10.12 -2.46
CA GLU A 303 8.95 11.33 -2.65
C GLU A 303 9.76 12.60 -2.29
N SER A 304 9.76 13.58 -3.19
CA SER A 304 10.47 14.85 -2.99
C SER A 304 9.63 15.91 -2.26
N ASN A 305 8.28 15.81 -2.32
CA ASN A 305 7.36 16.75 -1.69
C ASN A 305 6.58 16.08 -0.56
N ASN A 306 7.25 15.81 0.55
CA ASN A 306 6.63 15.19 1.72
C ASN A 306 5.71 16.12 2.51
N ARG A 307 5.56 17.41 2.13
CA ARG A 307 4.78 18.42 2.87
C ARG A 307 5.16 18.46 4.35
N SER A 308 6.45 18.34 4.62
CA SER A 308 7.06 18.25 5.94
C SER A 308 7.46 19.62 6.46
N TRP A 309 7.83 19.67 7.73
CA TRP A 309 8.40 20.84 8.37
C TRP A 309 9.42 20.42 9.43
N ASN A 310 10.67 20.87 9.32
CA ASN A 310 11.75 20.51 10.24
C ASN A 310 11.63 21.12 11.65
N CYS A 311 10.58 21.91 11.91
CA CYS A 311 10.35 22.60 13.17
C CYS A 311 11.47 23.57 13.61
N GLY A 312 12.26 24.06 12.63
CA GLY A 312 13.29 25.07 12.87
C GLY A 312 14.72 24.57 12.69
N GLU A 313 14.96 23.25 12.71
CA GLU A 313 16.28 22.66 12.52
C GLU A 313 16.20 21.40 11.65
N GLU A 314 17.04 21.30 10.63
CA GLU A 314 17.05 20.17 9.70
C GLU A 314 17.79 18.98 10.31
N GLY A 315 17.09 17.84 10.43
CA GLY A 315 17.65 16.60 10.98
C GLY A 315 17.65 16.53 12.51
N PRO A 316 18.56 15.74 13.11
CA PRO A 316 18.65 15.58 14.55
C PRO A 316 18.91 16.91 15.27
N SER A 317 18.27 17.14 16.41
CA SER A 317 18.42 18.34 17.23
C SER A 317 18.64 17.98 18.70
N GLU A 318 19.42 18.82 19.40
CA GLU A 318 19.55 18.78 20.86
C GLU A 318 18.85 19.97 21.53
N ASP A 319 18.27 20.89 20.74
CA ASP A 319 17.54 22.04 21.26
C ASP A 319 16.20 21.61 21.90
N PRO A 320 16.01 21.85 23.20
CA PRO A 320 14.78 21.45 23.91
C PRO A 320 13.50 22.11 23.33
N GLU A 321 13.59 23.32 22.76
CA GLU A 321 12.44 24.01 22.16
C GLU A 321 12.04 23.33 20.86
N VAL A 322 13.00 22.97 20.01
CA VAL A 322 12.78 22.22 18.76
C VAL A 322 12.19 20.83 19.06
N LEU A 323 12.79 20.11 20.01
CA LEU A 323 12.31 18.77 20.40
C LEU A 323 10.88 18.82 20.99
N SER A 324 10.58 19.83 21.80
CA SER A 324 9.24 20.06 22.34
C SER A 324 8.23 20.37 21.24
N LEU A 325 8.61 21.17 20.25
CA LEU A 325 7.76 21.51 19.11
C LEU A 325 7.50 20.28 18.23
N ARG A 326 8.52 19.50 17.91
CA ARG A 326 8.38 18.22 17.16
C ARG A 326 7.43 17.26 17.85
N SER A 327 7.61 17.03 19.15
CA SER A 327 6.72 16.20 19.96
C SER A 327 5.27 16.69 19.95
N ARG A 328 5.07 18.00 19.99
CA ARG A 328 3.74 18.61 19.89
C ARG A 328 3.12 18.39 18.51
N GLN A 329 3.86 18.53 17.42
CA GLN A 329 3.38 18.30 16.08
C GLN A 329 3.00 16.83 15.82
N ILE A 330 3.81 15.89 16.29
CA ILE A 330 3.45 14.44 16.25
C ILE A 330 2.12 14.20 16.95
N LYS A 331 1.94 14.75 18.16
CA LYS A 331 0.68 14.62 18.91
C LYS A 331 -0.50 15.31 18.20
N ASN A 332 -0.27 16.44 17.53
CA ASN A 332 -1.29 17.12 16.74
C ASN A 332 -1.76 16.24 15.58
N PHE A 333 -0.84 15.63 14.83
CA PHE A 333 -1.17 14.70 13.74
C PHE A 333 -2.01 13.52 14.23
N LEU A 334 -1.52 12.80 15.23
CA LEU A 334 -2.20 11.61 15.75
C LEU A 334 -3.56 11.96 16.36
N THR A 335 -3.64 13.04 17.16
CA THR A 335 -4.90 13.50 17.74
C THR A 335 -5.91 13.85 16.65
N THR A 336 -5.51 14.63 15.66
CA THR A 336 -6.39 15.00 14.55
C THR A 336 -6.92 13.76 13.83
N MET A 337 -6.04 12.80 13.54
CA MET A 337 -6.41 11.57 12.83
C MET A 337 -7.41 10.73 13.62
N PHE A 338 -7.18 10.51 14.91
CA PHE A 338 -8.07 9.69 15.75
C PHE A 338 -9.41 10.35 16.05
N PHE A 339 -9.50 11.68 16.00
CA PHE A 339 -10.76 12.40 16.19
C PHE A 339 -11.48 12.73 14.86
N SER A 340 -10.90 12.41 13.72
CA SER A 340 -11.56 12.57 12.41
C SER A 340 -12.56 11.46 12.13
N GLN A 341 -13.61 11.77 11.36
CA GLN A 341 -14.51 10.77 10.82
C GLN A 341 -13.81 9.97 9.71
N GLY A 342 -13.93 8.65 9.75
CA GLY A 342 -13.25 7.72 8.83
C GLY A 342 -12.58 6.59 9.58
N VAL A 343 -11.75 5.82 8.90
CA VAL A 343 -10.96 4.73 9.48
C VAL A 343 -9.52 5.22 9.68
N PRO A 344 -9.03 5.35 10.91
CA PRO A 344 -7.64 5.76 11.14
C PRO A 344 -6.67 4.62 10.80
N MET A 345 -5.59 4.95 10.11
CA MET A 345 -4.48 4.04 9.82
C MET A 345 -3.17 4.68 10.31
N ILE A 346 -2.43 3.95 11.12
CA ILE A 346 -1.06 4.31 11.55
C ILE A 346 -0.04 3.44 10.86
N CYS A 347 1.09 4.00 10.48
CA CYS A 347 2.24 3.25 10.00
C CYS A 347 2.99 2.65 11.19
N HIS A 348 3.47 1.42 11.05
CA HIS A 348 4.27 0.73 12.09
C HIS A 348 5.46 1.59 12.54
N GLY A 349 5.47 1.93 13.81
CA GLY A 349 6.46 2.81 14.43
C GLY A 349 5.96 4.23 14.73
N ASP A 350 4.84 4.67 14.15
CA ASP A 350 4.25 5.97 14.45
C ASP A 350 3.89 6.10 15.94
N GLU A 351 3.48 4.99 16.58
CA GLU A 351 3.16 4.91 18.00
C GLU A 351 4.38 5.21 18.92
N MET A 352 5.57 5.04 18.39
CA MET A 352 6.83 5.33 19.09
C MET A 352 7.49 6.64 18.60
N GLY A 353 6.94 7.29 17.58
CA GLY A 353 7.52 8.46 16.94
C GLY A 353 8.75 8.13 16.09
N ARG A 354 8.71 7.02 15.38
CA ARG A 354 9.73 6.60 14.41
C ARG A 354 9.85 7.57 13.25
#